data_c630db4e897988e9ac73175a8eb956d7
#
_entry.id   c630db4e897988e9ac73175a8eb956d7
#
_cell.length_a   1.000
_cell.length_b   1.000
_cell.length_c   1.000
_cell.angle_alpha   90.00
_cell.angle_beta   90.00
_cell.angle_gamma   90.00
#
_symmetry.space_group_name_H-M   'P 1'
#
loop_
_entity.id
_entity.type
_entity.pdbx_description
1 polymer ?
#
loop_
_entity_poly.entity_id
_entity_poly.type
_entity_poly.pdbx_seq_one_letter_code
_entity_poly.pdbx_strand_id
1 'polypeptide(L)'
;MRRLFLAWMNSLTAVELGVVFCGFFFVISLIGIALVHPHMRRVVHGQRQVNDVVIFVAANYGLLYAILLGLMVVATFQITKDLQDHVAMEASSLATMYRSTDAYPEPLRSELRAQLRDYTHYVIDKDWPAHRQMRVLAGGDHRLQAIRQKLFSFEPKTPSQEEIHREMLRYFNAMIAAREQRLSAVFSSIPDVLWYALWIGALVTIVFLWMLHLDLVPQIVFGGITAVFLGVMIFLIYAMDHPLQRAVSVGPDPIQSVYDLEMKWEDTNPKATTVSLGTGELKGVYYPVGLAICDIVNRDINKHGVRCSAEGTPGSVYNLDAIRDGELEFGIVQSDVAHAAYKGEGAYADKPFPELRSVLALYPELITIMVREGSPIHGIADLAGRRVNVGRLGSGAFATWSTIETALGWKNEEKTQITDLGPVAASNALCAGEIDASLLVVGHPSDTVRTQLSACAANFVAVSGPEIDALVSSAPYLRKASIPGALYGLTADTPTIGTNAVVMTSESENAKAVAAFAQATIAQISNLRTKHPALANLTVEEMTGGSFPAPLHPAASQVYEDLGLLK
;
A
#
# COMPACT_ATOMS: atom_id res chain seq x y z
N MET A 1 -15.98 -20.95 11.23
CA MET A 1 -15.21 -22.05 11.84
C MET A 1 -13.83 -22.22 11.20
N ARG A 2 -13.69 -22.40 9.87
CA ARG A 2 -12.38 -22.58 9.19
C ARG A 2 -11.41 -21.40 9.43
N ARG A 3 -11.89 -20.13 9.32
CA ARG A 3 -11.05 -18.93 9.55
C ARG A 3 -10.56 -18.81 11.00
N LEU A 4 -11.40 -19.13 11.98
CA LEU A 4 -11.01 -19.10 13.39
C LEU A 4 -9.99 -20.18 13.73
N PHE A 5 -10.13 -21.39 13.16
CA PHE A 5 -9.17 -22.48 13.32
C PHE A 5 -7.81 -22.14 12.73
N LEU A 6 -7.78 -21.58 11.51
CA LEU A 6 -6.53 -21.15 10.87
C LEU A 6 -5.86 -19.98 11.64
N ALA A 7 -6.64 -19.03 12.14
CA ALA A 7 -6.12 -17.94 12.96
C ALA A 7 -5.50 -18.47 14.26
N TRP A 8 -6.16 -19.43 14.91
CA TRP A 8 -5.62 -20.10 16.10
C TRP A 8 -4.31 -20.85 15.79
N MET A 9 -4.27 -21.64 14.71
CA MET A 9 -3.03 -22.34 14.31
C MET A 9 -1.87 -21.38 14.02
N ASN A 10 -2.15 -20.22 13.42
CA ASN A 10 -1.14 -19.22 13.12
C ASN A 10 -0.66 -18.43 14.37
N SER A 11 -1.39 -18.49 15.49
CA SER A 11 -0.97 -17.89 16.75
C SER A 11 -0.03 -18.78 17.58
N LEU A 12 0.09 -20.06 17.23
CA LEU A 12 0.93 -21.03 17.95
C LEU A 12 2.42 -20.84 17.58
N THR A 13 3.27 -21.03 18.58
CA THR A 13 4.72 -21.16 18.33
C THR A 13 5.04 -22.43 17.55
N ALA A 14 6.22 -22.51 16.95
CA ALA A 14 6.66 -23.71 16.20
C ALA A 14 6.61 -24.99 17.04
N VAL A 15 6.97 -24.89 18.33
CA VAL A 15 6.96 -26.03 19.25
C VAL A 15 5.52 -26.47 19.55
N GLU A 16 4.64 -25.54 19.89
CA GLU A 16 3.22 -25.84 20.17
C GLU A 16 2.54 -26.45 18.95
N LEU A 17 2.78 -25.91 17.78
CA LEU A 17 2.24 -26.43 16.53
C LEU A 17 2.75 -27.86 16.24
N GLY A 18 4.05 -28.11 16.46
CA GLY A 18 4.63 -29.45 16.35
C GLY A 18 3.98 -30.45 17.31
N VAL A 19 3.74 -30.07 18.56
CA VAL A 19 3.05 -30.90 19.54
C VAL A 19 1.60 -31.20 19.10
N VAL A 20 0.90 -30.23 18.53
CA VAL A 20 -0.46 -30.42 18.00
C VAL A 20 -0.48 -31.45 16.87
N PHE A 21 0.42 -31.33 15.90
CA PHE A 21 0.51 -32.31 14.80
C PHE A 21 0.88 -33.71 15.28
N CYS A 22 1.92 -33.84 16.10
CA CYS A 22 2.33 -35.12 16.68
C CYS A 22 1.23 -35.76 17.51
N GLY A 23 0.58 -34.98 18.38
CA GLY A 23 -0.55 -35.38 19.21
C GLY A 23 -1.76 -35.85 18.40
N PHE A 24 -2.09 -35.12 17.34
CA PHE A 24 -3.19 -35.49 16.44
C PHE A 24 -2.98 -36.88 15.80
N PHE A 25 -1.82 -37.13 15.18
CA PHE A 25 -1.54 -38.38 14.55
C PHE A 25 -1.39 -39.52 15.58
N PHE A 26 -0.80 -39.23 16.75
CA PHE A 26 -0.68 -40.22 17.83
C PHE A 26 -2.05 -40.66 18.34
N VAL A 27 -2.94 -39.71 18.62
CA VAL A 27 -4.30 -39.99 19.12
C VAL A 27 -5.12 -40.79 18.07
N ILE A 28 -5.05 -40.41 16.81
CA ILE A 28 -5.74 -41.13 15.73
C ILE A 28 -5.20 -42.56 15.63
N SER A 29 -3.89 -42.75 15.71
CA SER A 29 -3.28 -44.09 15.69
C SER A 29 -3.78 -44.93 16.85
N LEU A 30 -3.82 -44.41 18.08
CA LEU A 30 -4.32 -45.12 19.26
C LEU A 30 -5.81 -45.48 19.16
N ILE A 31 -6.65 -44.54 18.74
CA ILE A 31 -8.09 -44.78 18.56
C ILE A 31 -8.31 -45.90 17.54
N GLY A 32 -7.62 -45.83 16.40
CA GLY A 32 -7.74 -46.85 15.37
C GLY A 32 -7.24 -48.21 15.78
N ILE A 33 -6.11 -48.28 16.50
CA ILE A 33 -5.63 -49.53 17.09
C ILE A 33 -6.69 -50.10 18.04
N ALA A 34 -7.26 -49.29 18.94
CA ALA A 34 -8.27 -49.77 19.89
C ALA A 34 -9.54 -50.28 19.20
N LEU A 35 -9.95 -49.68 18.09
CA LEU A 35 -11.16 -50.07 17.34
C LEU A 35 -10.93 -51.24 16.39
N VAL A 36 -9.80 -51.25 15.67
CA VAL A 36 -9.51 -52.23 14.59
C VAL A 36 -8.85 -53.51 15.10
N HIS A 37 -7.95 -53.41 16.10
CA HIS A 37 -7.23 -54.57 16.64
C HIS A 37 -8.14 -55.75 17.04
N PRO A 38 -9.28 -55.60 17.77
CA PRO A 38 -10.14 -56.73 18.11
C PRO A 38 -10.80 -57.37 16.89
N HIS A 39 -11.06 -56.61 15.83
CA HIS A 39 -11.62 -57.14 14.58
C HIS A 39 -10.56 -57.88 13.76
N MET A 40 -9.37 -57.31 13.62
CA MET A 40 -8.25 -57.93 12.92
C MET A 40 -7.83 -59.25 13.61
N ARG A 41 -7.82 -59.25 14.95
CA ARG A 41 -7.54 -60.49 15.71
C ARG A 41 -8.52 -61.62 15.40
N ARG A 42 -9.80 -61.30 15.12
CA ARG A 42 -10.81 -62.31 14.73
C ARG A 42 -10.62 -62.79 13.28
N VAL A 43 -10.29 -61.86 12.35
CA VAL A 43 -10.15 -62.17 10.92
C VAL A 43 -8.86 -62.91 10.63
N VAL A 44 -7.76 -62.55 11.30
CA VAL A 44 -6.40 -63.12 11.05
C VAL A 44 -6.11 -64.36 11.91
N HIS A 45 -7.06 -64.82 12.74
CA HIS A 45 -6.86 -65.95 13.64
C HIS A 45 -6.45 -67.23 12.85
N GLY A 46 -5.17 -67.60 12.88
CA GLY A 46 -4.60 -68.75 12.19
C GLY A 46 -4.00 -68.50 10.81
N GLN A 47 -4.07 -67.26 10.25
CA GLN A 47 -3.52 -66.96 8.93
C GLN A 47 -2.30 -66.03 9.01
N ARG A 48 -1.12 -66.56 9.35
CA ARG A 48 0.15 -65.80 9.34
C ARG A 48 0.44 -65.12 8.00
N GLN A 49 0.05 -65.77 6.89
CA GLN A 49 0.23 -65.27 5.53
C GLN A 49 -0.40 -63.89 5.27
N VAL A 50 -1.54 -63.53 5.92
CA VAL A 50 -2.20 -62.23 5.75
C VAL A 50 -1.34 -61.09 6.33
N ASN A 51 -0.71 -61.32 7.50
CA ASN A 51 0.14 -60.31 8.11
C ASN A 51 1.40 -60.05 7.28
N ASP A 52 2.00 -61.13 6.69
CA ASP A 52 3.16 -61.00 5.82
C ASP A 52 2.85 -60.18 4.55
N VAL A 53 1.65 -60.38 3.98
CA VAL A 53 1.18 -59.59 2.82
C VAL A 53 0.98 -58.12 3.23
N VAL A 54 0.37 -57.84 4.38
CA VAL A 54 0.18 -56.45 4.88
C VAL A 54 1.53 -55.77 5.08
N ILE A 55 2.51 -56.48 5.71
CA ILE A 55 3.86 -55.94 5.91
C ILE A 55 4.53 -55.65 4.58
N PHE A 56 4.46 -56.56 3.61
CA PHE A 56 5.08 -56.40 2.29
C PHE A 56 4.48 -55.18 1.53
N VAL A 57 3.14 -55.06 1.50
CA VAL A 57 2.47 -53.94 0.83
C VAL A 57 2.75 -52.64 1.54
N ALA A 58 2.70 -52.64 2.89
CA ALA A 58 3.00 -51.45 3.71
C ALA A 58 4.45 -50.98 3.51
N ALA A 59 5.42 -51.89 3.39
CA ALA A 59 6.82 -51.53 3.15
C ALA A 59 7.04 -50.88 1.78
N ASN A 60 6.46 -51.47 0.72
CA ASN A 60 6.55 -50.90 -0.63
C ASN A 60 5.84 -49.55 -0.74
N TYR A 61 4.64 -49.45 -0.18
CA TYR A 61 3.91 -48.18 -0.12
C TYR A 61 4.67 -47.12 0.69
N GLY A 62 5.17 -47.51 1.88
CA GLY A 62 5.93 -46.65 2.76
C GLY A 62 7.18 -46.06 2.10
N LEU A 63 7.87 -46.83 1.26
CA LEU A 63 9.01 -46.35 0.48
C LEU A 63 8.59 -45.22 -0.47
N LEU A 64 7.53 -45.43 -1.26
CA LEU A 64 7.03 -44.39 -2.20
C LEU A 64 6.54 -43.14 -1.48
N TYR A 65 5.83 -43.33 -0.35
CA TYR A 65 5.35 -42.21 0.43
C TYR A 65 6.47 -41.44 1.14
N ALA A 66 7.53 -42.15 1.61
CA ALA A 66 8.70 -41.50 2.18
C ALA A 66 9.46 -40.64 1.16
N ILE A 67 9.55 -41.11 -0.11
CA ILE A 67 10.10 -40.28 -1.20
C ILE A 67 9.28 -39.04 -1.43
N LEU A 68 7.95 -39.15 -1.48
CA LEU A 68 7.05 -37.97 -1.63
C LEU A 68 7.24 -36.97 -0.49
N LEU A 69 7.23 -37.43 0.78
CA LEU A 69 7.47 -36.60 1.94
C LEU A 69 8.83 -35.88 1.87
N GLY A 70 9.89 -36.65 1.52
CA GLY A 70 11.24 -36.10 1.38
C GLY A 70 11.31 -34.98 0.31
N LEU A 71 10.70 -35.20 -0.85
CA LEU A 71 10.64 -34.20 -1.92
C LEU A 71 9.88 -32.97 -1.49
N MET A 72 8.76 -33.10 -0.75
CA MET A 72 7.99 -31.98 -0.25
C MET A 72 8.76 -31.17 0.80
N VAL A 73 9.47 -31.82 1.71
CA VAL A 73 10.34 -31.13 2.69
C VAL A 73 11.43 -30.33 1.97
N VAL A 74 12.08 -30.94 0.96
CA VAL A 74 13.11 -30.23 0.18
C VAL A 74 12.51 -29.04 -0.59
N ALA A 75 11.36 -29.23 -1.20
CA ALA A 75 10.70 -28.14 -1.93
C ALA A 75 10.33 -26.96 -1.03
N THR A 76 9.73 -27.21 0.15
CA THR A 76 9.41 -26.13 1.10
C THR A 76 10.64 -25.46 1.67
N PHE A 77 11.68 -26.24 1.97
CA PHE A 77 12.97 -25.70 2.41
C PHE A 77 13.58 -24.79 1.34
N GLN A 78 13.54 -25.21 0.06
CA GLN A 78 14.08 -24.40 -1.04
C GLN A 78 13.32 -23.07 -1.18
N ILE A 79 11.98 -23.08 -1.14
CA ILE A 79 11.16 -21.86 -1.18
C ILE A 79 11.56 -20.89 -0.05
N THR A 80 11.72 -21.41 1.17
CA THR A 80 12.11 -20.60 2.32
C THR A 80 13.52 -20.02 2.15
N LYS A 81 14.46 -20.83 1.66
CA LYS A 81 15.84 -20.42 1.42
C LYS A 81 15.94 -19.37 0.33
N ASP A 82 15.26 -19.56 -0.80
CA ASP A 82 15.24 -18.60 -1.90
C ASP A 82 14.72 -17.24 -1.42
N LEU A 83 13.67 -17.24 -0.59
CA LEU A 83 13.17 -16.01 0.02
C LEU A 83 14.22 -15.35 0.93
N GLN A 84 14.93 -16.12 1.78
CA GLN A 84 15.99 -15.58 2.63
C GLN A 84 17.10 -14.94 1.79
N ASP A 85 17.51 -15.58 0.70
CA ASP A 85 18.53 -15.07 -0.21
C ASP A 85 18.06 -13.77 -0.91
N HIS A 86 16.80 -13.67 -1.31
CA HIS A 86 16.23 -12.45 -1.88
C HIS A 86 16.14 -11.30 -0.87
N VAL A 87 15.71 -11.57 0.37
CA VAL A 87 15.69 -10.56 1.43
C VAL A 87 17.11 -10.07 1.76
N ALA A 88 18.08 -10.96 1.80
CA ALA A 88 19.48 -10.60 2.01
C ALA A 88 20.05 -9.76 0.85
N MET A 89 19.65 -10.06 -0.40
CA MET A 89 20.05 -9.29 -1.58
C MET A 89 19.41 -7.90 -1.59
N GLU A 90 18.12 -7.79 -1.24
CA GLU A 90 17.42 -6.51 -1.07
C GLU A 90 18.15 -5.65 -0.03
N ALA A 91 18.45 -6.21 1.14
CA ALA A 91 19.17 -5.55 2.23
C ALA A 91 20.58 -5.11 1.81
N SER A 92 21.36 -5.98 1.16
CA SER A 92 22.72 -5.67 0.71
C SER A 92 22.73 -4.55 -0.35
N SER A 93 21.81 -4.59 -1.28
CA SER A 93 21.65 -3.55 -2.30
C SER A 93 21.26 -2.21 -1.66
N LEU A 94 20.32 -2.22 -0.71
CA LEU A 94 19.90 -1.06 0.06
C LEU A 94 21.07 -0.44 0.85
N ALA A 95 21.88 -1.24 1.55
CA ALA A 95 23.06 -0.79 2.27
C ALA A 95 24.08 -0.14 1.34
N THR A 96 24.32 -0.75 0.17
CA THR A 96 25.28 -0.23 -0.80
C THR A 96 24.77 1.09 -1.39
N MET A 97 23.48 1.18 -1.73
CA MET A 97 22.87 2.43 -2.18
C MET A 97 23.02 3.53 -1.13
N TYR A 98 22.72 3.23 0.15
CA TYR A 98 22.81 4.20 1.23
C TYR A 98 24.23 4.77 1.38
N ARG A 99 25.26 3.91 1.38
CA ARG A 99 26.67 4.34 1.40
C ARG A 99 27.05 5.15 0.15
N SER A 100 26.57 4.75 -1.02
CA SER A 100 26.87 5.43 -2.29
C SER A 100 26.28 6.84 -2.37
N THR A 101 25.30 7.18 -1.51
CA THR A 101 24.77 8.55 -1.45
C THR A 101 25.81 9.59 -1.10
N ASP A 102 26.89 9.22 -0.41
CA ASP A 102 27.98 10.14 -0.04
C ASP A 102 28.64 10.83 -1.23
N ALA A 103 28.59 10.22 -2.39
CA ALA A 103 29.15 10.78 -3.61
C ALA A 103 28.27 11.83 -4.30
N TYR A 104 27.02 12.00 -3.86
CA TYR A 104 26.11 12.98 -4.43
C TYR A 104 26.23 14.34 -3.75
N PRO A 105 26.03 15.45 -4.50
CA PRO A 105 26.03 16.79 -3.92
C PRO A 105 24.76 17.03 -3.08
N GLU A 106 24.86 18.00 -2.14
CA GLU A 106 23.67 18.50 -1.48
C GLU A 106 22.80 19.35 -2.46
N PRO A 107 21.47 19.35 -2.33
CA PRO A 107 20.66 18.65 -1.31
C PRO A 107 20.32 17.19 -1.68
N LEU A 108 20.70 16.69 -2.85
CA LEU A 108 20.33 15.38 -3.34
C LEU A 108 20.77 14.24 -2.41
N ARG A 109 21.98 14.36 -1.83
CA ARG A 109 22.50 13.38 -0.87
C ARG A 109 21.57 13.21 0.34
N SER A 110 21.23 14.30 1.01
CA SER A 110 20.36 14.26 2.18
C SER A 110 18.94 13.80 1.84
N GLU A 111 18.40 14.18 0.68
CA GLU A 111 17.09 13.73 0.21
C GLU A 111 17.06 12.23 -0.08
N LEU A 112 18.06 11.69 -0.79
CA LEU A 112 18.14 10.24 -1.08
C LEU A 112 18.29 9.43 0.21
N ARG A 113 19.12 9.88 1.17
CA ARG A 113 19.26 9.23 2.48
C ARG A 113 17.93 9.20 3.24
N ALA A 114 17.21 10.32 3.26
CA ALA A 114 15.91 10.39 3.90
C ALA A 114 14.91 9.42 3.25
N GLN A 115 14.85 9.36 1.92
CA GLN A 115 13.96 8.45 1.20
C GLN A 115 14.32 6.97 1.38
N LEU A 116 15.62 6.63 1.42
CA LEU A 116 16.06 5.25 1.68
C LEU A 116 15.74 4.82 3.11
N ARG A 117 15.90 5.69 4.11
CA ARG A 117 15.48 5.43 5.50
C ARG A 117 13.96 5.25 5.58
N ASP A 118 13.19 6.11 4.92
CA ASP A 118 11.73 6.01 4.88
C ASP A 118 11.28 4.68 4.26
N TYR A 119 11.87 4.29 3.14
CA TYR A 119 11.61 2.98 2.54
C TYR A 119 11.92 1.84 3.52
N THR A 120 13.05 1.92 4.22
CA THR A 120 13.47 0.89 5.19
C THR A 120 12.47 0.76 6.34
N HIS A 121 12.05 1.88 6.93
CA HIS A 121 10.99 1.89 7.95
C HIS A 121 9.69 1.31 7.43
N TYR A 122 9.27 1.71 6.24
CA TYR A 122 8.05 1.23 5.64
C TYR A 122 8.07 -0.30 5.45
N VAL A 123 9.17 -0.84 4.96
CA VAL A 123 9.31 -2.30 4.78
C VAL A 123 9.21 -3.02 6.12
N ILE A 124 9.88 -2.53 7.18
CA ILE A 124 9.89 -3.16 8.50
C ILE A 124 8.54 -3.02 9.19
N ASP A 125 7.97 -1.81 9.21
CA ASP A 125 6.83 -1.45 10.06
C ASP A 125 5.48 -1.71 9.40
N LYS A 126 5.41 -1.72 8.05
CA LYS A 126 4.16 -1.86 7.27
C LYS A 126 4.14 -3.09 6.36
N ASP A 127 5.11 -3.23 5.44
CA ASP A 127 5.14 -4.33 4.47
C ASP A 127 5.18 -5.68 5.17
N TRP A 128 6.10 -5.88 6.14
CA TRP A 128 6.24 -7.17 6.81
C TRP A 128 5.00 -7.60 7.59
N PRO A 129 4.37 -6.75 8.41
CA PRO A 129 3.08 -7.08 9.05
C PRO A 129 1.97 -7.40 8.04
N ALA A 130 1.91 -6.69 6.91
CA ALA A 130 0.93 -6.96 5.85
C ALA A 130 1.18 -8.30 5.14
N HIS A 131 2.45 -8.65 4.84
CA HIS A 131 2.83 -9.94 4.25
C HIS A 131 2.44 -11.12 5.13
N ARG A 132 2.54 -10.99 6.46
CA ARG A 132 2.04 -11.99 7.40
C ARG A 132 0.53 -12.21 7.29
N GLN A 133 -0.21 -11.24 6.77
CA GLN A 133 -1.65 -11.28 6.52
C GLN A 133 -2.00 -11.61 5.05
N MET A 134 -1.03 -12.05 4.23
CA MET A 134 -1.19 -12.28 2.78
C MET A 134 -1.63 -11.04 2.01
N ARG A 135 -1.17 -9.85 2.44
CA ARG A 135 -1.44 -8.58 1.76
C ARG A 135 -0.15 -8.00 1.22
N VAL A 136 -0.22 -7.43 0.02
CA VAL A 136 0.85 -6.63 -0.59
C VAL A 136 0.35 -5.20 -0.68
N LEU A 137 1.10 -4.27 -0.09
CA LEU A 137 0.76 -2.86 -0.05
C LEU A 137 1.47 -2.12 -1.19
N ALA A 138 0.84 -1.07 -1.72
CA ALA A 138 1.41 -0.27 -2.81
C ALA A 138 2.44 0.76 -2.35
N GLY A 139 2.47 1.12 -1.07
CA GLY A 139 3.31 2.20 -0.54
C GLY A 139 4.82 2.00 -0.73
N GLY A 140 5.29 0.75 -0.81
CA GLY A 140 6.67 0.44 -1.17
C GLY A 140 7.01 0.88 -2.60
N ASP A 141 6.11 0.64 -3.56
CA ASP A 141 6.30 1.04 -4.97
C ASP A 141 6.28 2.57 -5.12
N HIS A 142 5.39 3.25 -4.40
CA HIS A 142 5.33 4.71 -4.40
C HIS A 142 6.63 5.34 -3.90
N ARG A 143 7.24 4.79 -2.84
CA ARG A 143 8.54 5.23 -2.32
C ARG A 143 9.68 4.99 -3.31
N LEU A 144 9.68 3.84 -3.97
CA LEU A 144 10.67 3.52 -5.00
C LEU A 144 10.51 4.42 -6.24
N GLN A 145 9.29 4.81 -6.61
CA GLN A 145 9.08 5.80 -7.68
C GLN A 145 9.65 7.17 -7.32
N ALA A 146 9.53 7.61 -6.06
CA ALA A 146 10.11 8.87 -5.60
C ALA A 146 11.66 8.83 -5.66
N ILE A 147 12.28 7.74 -5.19
CA ILE A 147 13.73 7.52 -5.29
C ILE A 147 14.17 7.50 -6.76
N ARG A 148 13.46 6.75 -7.61
CA ARG A 148 13.75 6.67 -9.06
C ARG A 148 13.72 8.04 -9.72
N GLN A 149 12.70 8.86 -9.42
CA GLN A 149 12.60 10.20 -9.99
C GLN A 149 13.80 11.07 -9.60
N LYS A 150 14.24 11.01 -8.35
CA LYS A 150 15.43 11.75 -7.87
C LYS A 150 16.70 11.27 -8.58
N LEU A 151 16.90 9.96 -8.68
CA LEU A 151 18.05 9.40 -9.39
C LEU A 151 18.07 9.81 -10.86
N PHE A 152 16.94 9.66 -11.57
CA PHE A 152 16.87 9.98 -13.01
C PHE A 152 16.92 11.48 -13.34
N SER A 153 16.66 12.35 -12.36
CA SER A 153 16.80 13.79 -12.52
C SER A 153 18.24 14.29 -12.31
N PHE A 154 19.15 13.43 -11.83
CA PHE A 154 20.53 13.80 -11.60
C PHE A 154 21.35 13.68 -12.89
N GLU A 155 22.02 14.77 -13.26
CA GLU A 155 22.96 14.83 -14.37
C GLU A 155 24.39 14.83 -13.85
N PRO A 156 25.16 13.73 -14.01
CA PRO A 156 26.57 13.67 -13.64
C PRO A 156 27.40 14.70 -14.41
N LYS A 157 28.27 15.43 -13.70
CA LYS A 157 29.12 16.47 -14.30
C LYS A 157 30.58 16.04 -14.48
N THR A 158 30.98 14.92 -13.90
CA THR A 158 32.34 14.39 -13.99
C THR A 158 32.33 12.89 -14.30
N PRO A 159 33.39 12.33 -14.93
CA PRO A 159 33.47 10.88 -15.17
C PRO A 159 33.34 10.04 -13.89
N SER A 160 33.87 10.51 -12.77
CA SER A 160 33.74 9.83 -11.48
C SER A 160 32.27 9.80 -11.00
N GLN A 161 31.54 10.91 -11.15
CA GLN A 161 30.10 10.95 -10.81
C GLN A 161 29.29 10.04 -11.75
N GLU A 162 29.66 9.96 -13.01
CA GLU A 162 28.99 9.08 -13.99
C GLU A 162 29.14 7.61 -13.60
N GLU A 163 30.34 7.18 -13.20
CA GLU A 163 30.60 5.80 -12.78
C GLU A 163 29.84 5.44 -11.50
N ILE A 164 29.90 6.31 -10.49
CA ILE A 164 29.18 6.10 -9.23
C ILE A 164 27.66 6.10 -9.46
N HIS A 165 27.17 6.99 -10.33
CA HIS A 165 25.75 7.04 -10.64
C HIS A 165 25.28 5.78 -11.39
N ARG A 166 26.09 5.24 -12.30
CA ARG A 166 25.83 3.98 -13.00
C ARG A 166 25.75 2.81 -12.00
N GLU A 167 26.67 2.75 -11.05
CA GLU A 167 26.64 1.76 -9.98
C GLU A 167 25.40 1.91 -9.09
N MET A 168 25.03 3.13 -8.70
CA MET A 168 23.82 3.40 -7.93
C MET A 168 22.57 2.87 -8.65
N LEU A 169 22.42 3.14 -9.94
CA LEU A 169 21.31 2.64 -10.74
C LEU A 169 21.31 1.11 -10.84
N ARG A 170 22.49 0.49 -10.89
CA ARG A 170 22.61 -0.98 -10.90
C ARG A 170 22.12 -1.58 -9.58
N TYR A 171 22.52 -1.03 -8.44
CA TYR A 171 22.04 -1.51 -7.13
C TYR A 171 20.56 -1.19 -6.90
N PHE A 172 20.08 -0.06 -7.39
CA PHE A 172 18.65 0.26 -7.36
C PHE A 172 17.82 -0.79 -8.12
N ASN A 173 18.24 -1.17 -9.32
CA ASN A 173 17.56 -2.21 -10.09
C ASN A 173 17.66 -3.59 -9.42
N ALA A 174 18.82 -3.92 -8.83
CA ALA A 174 18.99 -5.19 -8.09
C ALA A 174 18.09 -5.25 -6.85
N MET A 175 17.95 -4.15 -6.13
CA MET A 175 17.04 -4.02 -4.99
C MET A 175 15.58 -4.20 -5.41
N ILE A 176 15.15 -3.58 -6.51
CA ILE A 176 13.79 -3.76 -7.06
C ILE A 176 13.55 -5.21 -7.43
N ALA A 177 14.48 -5.85 -8.15
CA ALA A 177 14.33 -7.24 -8.54
C ALA A 177 14.23 -8.18 -7.32
N ALA A 178 15.07 -7.97 -6.31
CA ALA A 178 15.02 -8.74 -5.07
C ALA A 178 13.69 -8.54 -4.31
N ARG A 179 13.19 -7.28 -4.25
CA ARG A 179 11.89 -6.98 -3.68
C ARG A 179 10.74 -7.65 -4.44
N GLU A 180 10.73 -7.63 -5.76
CA GLU A 180 9.71 -8.31 -6.57
C GLU A 180 9.65 -9.81 -6.26
N GLN A 181 10.81 -10.46 -6.09
CA GLN A 181 10.88 -11.85 -5.68
C GLN A 181 10.33 -12.04 -4.25
N ARG A 182 10.64 -11.14 -3.31
CA ARG A 182 10.04 -11.15 -1.96
C ARG A 182 8.52 -11.02 -2.01
N LEU A 183 8.00 -10.10 -2.81
CA LEU A 183 6.56 -9.89 -2.95
C LEU A 183 5.85 -11.10 -3.59
N SER A 184 6.47 -11.72 -4.59
CA SER A 184 5.93 -12.95 -5.20
C SER A 184 5.83 -14.09 -4.19
N ALA A 185 6.75 -14.15 -3.23
CA ALA A 185 6.77 -15.17 -2.17
C ALA A 185 5.63 -15.00 -1.15
N VAL A 186 4.95 -13.84 -1.08
CA VAL A 186 3.79 -13.62 -0.19
C VAL A 186 2.68 -14.64 -0.45
N PHE A 187 2.48 -15.00 -1.73
CA PHE A 187 1.45 -15.94 -2.16
C PHE A 187 2.01 -17.32 -2.53
N SER A 188 3.32 -17.53 -2.36
CA SER A 188 3.96 -18.81 -2.67
C SER A 188 3.56 -19.87 -1.67
N SER A 189 3.13 -21.01 -2.18
CA SER A 189 2.78 -22.21 -1.42
C SER A 189 2.94 -23.46 -2.28
N ILE A 190 2.98 -24.61 -1.65
CA ILE A 190 2.90 -25.89 -2.35
C ILE A 190 1.53 -26.00 -3.03
N PRO A 191 1.46 -26.49 -4.28
CA PRO A 191 0.18 -26.73 -4.96
C PRO A 191 -0.75 -27.62 -4.14
N ASP A 192 -2.03 -27.27 -4.07
CA ASP A 192 -3.06 -27.99 -3.28
C ASP A 192 -3.10 -29.49 -3.60
N VAL A 193 -2.84 -29.88 -4.86
CA VAL A 193 -2.80 -31.28 -5.29
C VAL A 193 -1.78 -32.10 -4.49
N LEU A 194 -0.62 -31.51 -4.16
CA LEU A 194 0.41 -32.20 -3.37
C LEU A 194 -0.03 -32.35 -1.91
N TRP A 195 -0.79 -31.39 -1.38
CA TRP A 195 -1.41 -31.52 -0.06
C TRP A 195 -2.44 -32.66 -0.02
N TYR A 196 -3.26 -32.84 -1.05
CA TYR A 196 -4.15 -34.00 -1.13
C TYR A 196 -3.38 -35.32 -1.16
N ALA A 197 -2.33 -35.40 -1.97
CA ALA A 197 -1.47 -36.62 -2.01
C ALA A 197 -0.85 -36.91 -0.63
N LEU A 198 -0.39 -35.87 0.08
CA LEU A 198 0.18 -35.97 1.42
C LEU A 198 -0.84 -36.50 2.43
N TRP A 199 -2.05 -35.94 2.47
CA TRP A 199 -3.09 -36.36 3.42
C TRP A 199 -3.61 -37.76 3.12
N ILE A 200 -3.79 -38.13 1.84
CA ILE A 200 -4.16 -39.50 1.43
C ILE A 200 -3.08 -40.46 1.84
N GLY A 201 -1.81 -40.12 1.60
CA GLY A 201 -0.68 -40.94 2.00
C GLY A 201 -0.60 -41.15 3.51
N ALA A 202 -0.82 -40.11 4.28
CA ALA A 202 -0.87 -40.21 5.75
C ALA A 202 -1.99 -41.14 6.22
N LEU A 203 -3.19 -41.00 5.64
CA LEU A 203 -4.34 -41.86 5.95
C LEU A 203 -4.04 -43.33 5.65
N VAL A 204 -3.51 -43.61 4.46
CA VAL A 204 -3.15 -44.99 4.07
C VAL A 204 -2.09 -45.60 4.99
N THR A 205 -1.07 -44.78 5.37
CA THR A 205 -0.03 -45.23 6.33
C THR A 205 -0.67 -45.62 7.68
N ILE A 206 -1.58 -44.79 8.20
CA ILE A 206 -2.27 -45.06 9.47
C ILE A 206 -3.16 -46.31 9.36
N VAL A 207 -3.86 -46.50 8.25
CA VAL A 207 -4.68 -47.72 8.02
C VAL A 207 -3.81 -48.96 8.01
N PHE A 208 -2.64 -48.94 7.38
CA PHE A 208 -1.71 -50.07 7.45
C PHE A 208 -1.25 -50.35 8.88
N LEU A 209 -0.97 -49.33 9.71
CA LEU A 209 -0.64 -49.52 11.13
C LEU A 209 -1.76 -50.20 11.90
N TRP A 210 -3.04 -49.90 11.60
CA TRP A 210 -4.18 -50.58 12.22
C TRP A 210 -4.37 -52.02 11.75
N MET A 211 -4.00 -52.32 10.51
CA MET A 211 -4.12 -53.66 9.94
C MET A 211 -3.03 -54.63 10.42
N LEU A 212 -1.92 -54.13 10.93
CA LEU A 212 -0.85 -54.96 11.47
C LEU A 212 -1.37 -55.75 12.67
N HIS A 213 -1.15 -57.06 12.64
CA HIS A 213 -1.50 -57.94 13.76
C HIS A 213 -0.25 -58.24 14.57
N LEU A 214 -0.08 -57.47 15.65
CA LEU A 214 0.94 -57.66 16.69
C LEU A 214 0.23 -57.79 18.06
N ASP A 215 0.98 -58.20 19.08
CA ASP A 215 0.49 -58.05 20.45
C ASP A 215 0.24 -56.56 20.75
N LEU A 216 -0.74 -56.26 21.64
CA LEU A 216 -1.24 -54.92 21.85
C LEU A 216 -0.14 -53.92 22.23
N VAL A 217 0.80 -54.33 23.10
CA VAL A 217 1.86 -53.41 23.58
C VAL A 217 2.84 -53.06 22.46
N PRO A 218 3.43 -54.00 21.70
CA PRO A 218 4.26 -53.68 20.54
C PRO A 218 3.52 -52.89 19.48
N GLN A 219 2.22 -53.14 19.22
CA GLN A 219 1.43 -52.41 18.25
C GLN A 219 1.23 -50.95 18.65
N ILE A 220 0.96 -50.68 19.92
CA ILE A 220 0.87 -49.30 20.45
C ILE A 220 2.22 -48.59 20.35
N VAL A 221 3.31 -49.25 20.72
CA VAL A 221 4.64 -48.63 20.71
C VAL A 221 5.08 -48.30 19.27
N PHE A 222 5.09 -49.27 18.38
CA PHE A 222 5.53 -49.04 17.00
C PHE A 222 4.57 -48.15 16.21
N GLY A 223 3.25 -48.34 16.39
CA GLY A 223 2.24 -47.50 15.79
C GLY A 223 2.32 -46.04 16.29
N GLY A 224 2.56 -45.85 17.59
CA GLY A 224 2.76 -44.55 18.19
C GLY A 224 4.02 -43.84 17.67
N ILE A 225 5.16 -44.52 17.63
CA ILE A 225 6.42 -43.94 17.10
C ILE A 225 6.25 -43.53 15.63
N THR A 226 5.66 -44.39 14.80
CA THR A 226 5.43 -44.09 13.38
C THR A 226 4.46 -42.91 13.19
N ALA A 227 3.38 -42.87 13.98
CA ALA A 227 2.42 -41.79 13.93
C ALA A 227 3.02 -40.43 14.37
N VAL A 228 3.84 -40.43 15.44
CA VAL A 228 4.56 -39.22 15.87
C VAL A 228 5.53 -38.75 14.79
N PHE A 229 6.30 -39.68 14.21
CA PHE A 229 7.24 -39.35 13.11
C PHE A 229 6.50 -38.78 11.90
N LEU A 230 5.36 -39.34 11.52
CA LEU A 230 4.49 -38.80 10.48
C LEU A 230 4.01 -37.39 10.82
N GLY A 231 3.61 -37.17 12.06
CA GLY A 231 3.23 -35.84 12.58
C GLY A 231 4.36 -34.82 12.46
N VAL A 232 5.61 -35.23 12.79
CA VAL A 232 6.80 -34.36 12.64
C VAL A 232 7.01 -33.97 11.17
N MET A 233 6.94 -34.95 10.26
CA MET A 233 7.18 -34.71 8.83
C MET A 233 6.13 -33.77 8.22
N ILE A 234 4.86 -33.98 8.53
CA ILE A 234 3.78 -33.11 8.05
C ILE A 234 3.85 -31.72 8.71
N PHE A 235 4.22 -31.66 9.99
CA PHE A 235 4.47 -30.39 10.67
C PHE A 235 5.58 -29.58 9.97
N LEU A 236 6.72 -30.21 9.64
CA LEU A 236 7.82 -29.52 8.95
C LEU A 236 7.37 -28.93 7.61
N ILE A 237 6.66 -29.73 6.79
CA ILE A 237 6.13 -29.26 5.52
C ILE A 237 5.15 -28.09 5.77
N TYR A 238 4.22 -28.22 6.71
CA TYR A 238 3.25 -27.19 7.04
C TYR A 238 3.90 -25.91 7.56
N ALA A 239 4.90 -26.02 8.45
CA ALA A 239 5.57 -24.89 9.05
C ALA A 239 6.36 -24.03 8.05
N MET A 240 6.82 -24.64 6.95
CA MET A 240 7.63 -23.99 5.91
C MET A 240 6.84 -23.64 4.64
N ASP A 241 5.59 -24.14 4.50
CA ASP A 241 4.75 -23.94 3.30
C ASP A 241 4.34 -22.48 3.18
N HIS A 242 4.38 -21.58 3.89
CA HIS A 242 4.14 -20.15 3.72
C HIS A 242 5.24 -19.36 4.44
N PRO A 243 6.35 -19.09 3.79
CA PRO A 243 7.58 -18.69 4.47
C PRO A 243 7.53 -17.31 5.13
N LEU A 244 6.49 -16.48 4.86
CA LEU A 244 6.27 -15.18 5.53
C LEU A 244 5.24 -15.24 6.66
N GLN A 245 4.43 -16.31 6.78
CA GLN A 245 3.23 -16.32 7.61
C GLN A 245 3.24 -17.36 8.73
N ARG A 246 4.00 -18.46 8.54
CA ARG A 246 3.98 -19.61 9.42
C ARG A 246 4.95 -19.47 10.60
N ALA A 247 4.92 -20.44 11.49
CA ALA A 247 5.73 -20.48 12.70
C ALA A 247 7.26 -20.44 12.44
N VAL A 248 7.72 -20.89 11.26
CA VAL A 248 9.10 -20.79 10.78
C VAL A 248 9.13 -19.78 9.64
N SER A 249 8.86 -18.50 9.95
CA SER A 249 8.81 -17.45 8.93
C SER A 249 10.14 -16.71 8.78
N VAL A 250 10.41 -16.25 7.56
CA VAL A 250 11.49 -15.32 7.27
C VAL A 250 11.09 -13.95 7.81
N GLY A 251 11.98 -13.34 8.60
CA GLY A 251 11.79 -11.99 9.17
C GLY A 251 12.48 -10.90 8.35
N PRO A 252 12.26 -9.63 8.72
CA PRO A 252 12.94 -8.48 8.11
C PRO A 252 14.36 -8.29 8.63
N ASP A 253 14.92 -9.27 9.37
CA ASP A 253 16.19 -9.14 10.10
C ASP A 253 17.37 -8.62 9.26
N PRO A 254 17.57 -9.02 7.98
CA PRO A 254 18.62 -8.46 7.16
C PRO A 254 18.41 -6.96 6.89
N ILE A 255 17.18 -6.52 6.61
CA ILE A 255 16.84 -5.11 6.39
C ILE A 255 16.93 -4.32 7.70
N GLN A 256 16.47 -4.89 8.81
CA GLN A 256 16.61 -4.31 10.14
C GLN A 256 18.10 -4.11 10.50
N SER A 257 18.95 -5.08 10.15
CA SER A 257 20.40 -4.96 10.37
C SER A 257 21.02 -3.80 9.58
N VAL A 258 20.59 -3.58 8.34
CA VAL A 258 21.03 -2.42 7.54
C VAL A 258 20.61 -1.12 8.22
N TYR A 259 19.36 -1.03 8.68
CA TYR A 259 18.89 0.13 9.43
C TYR A 259 19.75 0.38 10.69
N ASP A 260 19.94 -0.64 11.52
CA ASP A 260 20.66 -0.53 12.79
C ASP A 260 22.15 -0.15 12.61
N LEU A 261 22.80 -0.64 11.56
CA LEU A 261 24.22 -0.42 11.31
C LEU A 261 24.52 0.86 10.51
N GLU A 262 23.69 1.20 9.52
CA GLU A 262 24.01 2.25 8.54
C GLU A 262 23.15 3.52 8.71
N MET A 263 21.87 3.40 9.15
CA MET A 263 20.90 4.48 9.06
C MET A 263 20.47 5.09 10.39
N LYS A 264 20.50 4.29 11.45
CA LYS A 264 19.99 4.64 12.79
C LYS A 264 20.64 5.88 13.40
N TRP A 265 21.91 6.11 13.10
CA TRP A 265 22.70 7.24 13.61
C TRP A 265 22.21 8.60 13.10
N GLU A 266 21.56 8.61 11.95
CA GLU A 266 20.96 9.80 11.35
C GLU A 266 19.45 9.91 11.68
N ASP A 267 18.91 8.95 12.41
CA ASP A 267 17.50 8.95 12.78
C ASP A 267 17.28 9.65 14.12
N THR A 268 16.51 10.72 14.10
CA THR A 268 16.27 11.56 15.27
C THR A 268 15.53 10.81 16.38
N ASN A 269 14.62 9.89 16.05
CA ASN A 269 13.88 9.07 17.02
C ASN A 269 13.55 7.67 16.43
N PRO A 270 14.43 6.69 16.63
CA PRO A 270 14.25 5.33 16.10
C PRO A 270 13.00 4.58 16.62
N LYS A 271 12.39 5.07 17.70
CA LYS A 271 11.19 4.45 18.33
C LYS A 271 9.89 5.16 17.97
N ALA A 272 9.94 6.17 17.12
CA ALA A 272 8.74 6.89 16.71
C ALA A 272 7.80 5.97 15.90
N THR A 273 6.50 6.13 16.14
CA THR A 273 5.47 5.46 15.33
C THR A 273 5.41 6.13 13.95
N THR A 274 5.61 5.37 12.89
CA THR A 274 5.53 5.87 11.52
C THR A 274 4.08 5.96 11.06
N VAL A 275 3.69 7.12 10.54
CA VAL A 275 2.41 7.38 9.88
C VAL A 275 2.66 7.81 8.43
N SER A 276 1.89 7.28 7.49
CA SER A 276 1.96 7.61 6.08
C SER A 276 0.90 8.64 5.72
N LEU A 277 1.31 9.71 5.03
CA LEU A 277 0.43 10.74 4.45
C LEU A 277 0.35 10.51 2.95
N GLY A 278 -0.76 9.95 2.47
CA GLY A 278 -1.04 9.86 1.04
C GLY A 278 -1.21 11.23 0.42
N THR A 279 -0.57 11.46 -0.70
CA THR A 279 -0.55 12.77 -1.37
C THR A 279 -1.15 12.67 -2.78
N GLY A 280 -0.41 12.97 -3.81
CA GLY A 280 -0.77 12.87 -5.21
C GLY A 280 0.45 12.55 -6.06
N GLU A 281 0.36 12.74 -7.36
CA GLU A 281 1.49 12.56 -8.25
C GLU A 281 2.70 13.41 -7.84
N LEU A 282 3.91 12.89 -8.01
CA LEU A 282 5.16 13.50 -7.54
C LEU A 282 5.42 14.92 -8.08
N LYS A 283 4.85 15.25 -9.24
CA LYS A 283 4.91 16.60 -9.85
C LYS A 283 3.69 17.47 -9.55
N GLY A 284 2.69 16.92 -8.85
CA GLY A 284 1.50 17.66 -8.43
C GLY A 284 1.77 18.50 -7.17
N VAL A 285 0.76 19.28 -6.74
CA VAL A 285 0.87 20.17 -5.57
C VAL A 285 0.80 19.37 -4.25
N TYR A 286 0.05 18.27 -4.18
CA TYR A 286 -0.11 17.47 -2.97
C TYR A 286 1.21 16.93 -2.44
N TYR A 287 2.08 16.42 -3.31
CA TYR A 287 3.32 15.78 -2.87
C TYR A 287 4.30 16.75 -2.18
N PRO A 288 4.69 17.90 -2.79
CA PRO A 288 5.55 18.85 -2.11
C PRO A 288 4.91 19.47 -0.85
N VAL A 289 3.59 19.64 -0.83
CA VAL A 289 2.87 20.08 0.37
C VAL A 289 2.91 19.01 1.46
N GLY A 290 2.69 17.75 1.12
CA GLY A 290 2.80 16.63 2.05
C GLY A 290 4.20 16.47 2.63
N LEU A 291 5.24 16.61 1.79
CA LEU A 291 6.63 16.64 2.25
C LEU A 291 6.86 17.78 3.26
N ALA A 292 6.33 18.97 2.99
CA ALA A 292 6.46 20.12 3.88
C ALA A 292 5.75 19.90 5.23
N ILE A 293 4.56 19.31 5.22
CA ILE A 293 3.83 18.95 6.43
C ILE A 293 4.61 17.90 7.22
N CYS A 294 5.08 16.83 6.58
CA CYS A 294 5.86 15.80 7.24
C CYS A 294 7.19 16.35 7.80
N ASP A 295 7.87 17.26 7.09
CA ASP A 295 9.06 17.95 7.61
C ASP A 295 8.75 18.71 8.92
N ILE A 296 7.61 19.41 8.98
CA ILE A 296 7.14 20.14 10.15
C ILE A 296 6.84 19.17 11.31
N VAL A 297 6.06 18.12 11.07
CA VAL A 297 5.72 17.12 12.08
C VAL A 297 7.00 16.46 12.61
N ASN A 298 7.93 16.09 11.76
CA ASN A 298 9.15 15.40 12.13
C ASN A 298 10.13 16.26 12.96
N ARG A 299 10.04 17.59 12.91
CA ARG A 299 10.87 18.47 13.78
C ARG A 299 10.60 18.26 15.27
N ASP A 300 9.34 17.98 15.60
CA ASP A 300 8.92 17.76 16.99
C ASP A 300 8.77 16.27 17.34
N ILE A 301 9.37 15.38 16.55
CA ILE A 301 9.29 13.92 16.68
C ILE A 301 9.66 13.43 18.10
N ASN A 302 10.60 14.09 18.77
CA ASN A 302 11.02 13.75 20.13
C ASN A 302 9.96 14.15 21.19
N LYS A 303 9.07 15.09 20.89
CA LYS A 303 8.01 15.51 21.80
C LYS A 303 6.81 14.55 21.73
N HIS A 304 6.39 14.20 20.54
CA HIS A 304 5.17 13.41 20.34
C HIS A 304 5.43 11.97 19.89
N GLY A 305 6.63 11.62 19.45
CA GLY A 305 6.99 10.24 19.06
C GLY A 305 6.28 9.75 17.79
N VAL A 306 5.89 10.65 16.89
CA VAL A 306 5.24 10.34 15.60
C VAL A 306 6.17 10.75 14.47
N ARG A 307 6.42 9.86 13.54
CA ARG A 307 7.15 10.08 12.30
C ARG A 307 6.17 10.16 11.15
N CYS A 308 6.17 11.26 10.42
CA CYS A 308 5.38 11.42 9.21
C CYS A 308 6.21 11.08 7.97
N SER A 309 5.63 10.30 7.06
CA SER A 309 6.18 9.96 5.75
C SER A 309 5.18 10.33 4.66
N ALA A 310 5.59 11.18 3.71
CA ALA A 310 4.74 11.56 2.59
C ALA A 310 4.87 10.55 1.45
N GLU A 311 3.74 10.02 0.98
CA GLU A 311 3.66 9.02 -0.06
C GLU A 311 3.05 9.60 -1.33
N GLY A 312 3.76 9.47 -2.47
CA GLY A 312 3.25 9.90 -3.79
C GLY A 312 2.25 8.90 -4.33
N THR A 313 0.98 9.26 -4.41
CA THR A 313 -0.14 8.38 -4.77
C THR A 313 -0.85 8.85 -6.05
N PRO A 314 -1.81 8.08 -6.60
CA PRO A 314 -2.70 8.56 -7.67
C PRO A 314 -3.58 9.76 -7.27
N GLY A 315 -3.82 10.02 -5.97
CA GLY A 315 -4.59 11.16 -5.47
C GLY A 315 -5.83 10.77 -4.65
N SER A 316 -6.85 11.63 -4.67
CA SER A 316 -7.94 11.66 -3.69
C SER A 316 -8.70 10.34 -3.51
N VAL A 317 -9.11 9.68 -4.59
CA VAL A 317 -9.89 8.43 -4.52
C VAL A 317 -9.03 7.30 -3.94
N TYR A 318 -7.79 7.18 -4.43
CA TYR A 318 -6.85 6.21 -3.89
C TYR A 318 -6.59 6.44 -2.39
N ASN A 319 -6.35 7.69 -1.99
CA ASN A 319 -6.06 8.02 -0.59
C ASN A 319 -7.23 7.65 0.33
N LEU A 320 -8.46 7.92 -0.07
CA LEU A 320 -9.65 7.55 0.70
C LEU A 320 -9.82 6.03 0.81
N ASP A 321 -9.65 5.29 -0.28
CA ASP A 321 -9.72 3.84 -0.26
C ASP A 321 -8.60 3.25 0.61
N ALA A 322 -7.38 3.77 0.52
CA ALA A 322 -6.23 3.33 1.31
C ALA A 322 -6.37 3.67 2.82
N ILE A 323 -6.99 4.81 3.17
CA ILE A 323 -7.34 5.12 4.57
C ILE A 323 -8.38 4.12 5.09
N ARG A 324 -9.44 3.85 4.32
CA ARG A 324 -10.48 2.88 4.71
C ARG A 324 -9.90 1.49 4.92
N ASP A 325 -8.97 1.08 4.07
CA ASP A 325 -8.34 -0.25 4.12
C ASP A 325 -7.19 -0.33 5.13
N GLY A 326 -6.87 0.79 5.82
CA GLY A 326 -5.82 0.89 6.84
C GLY A 326 -4.39 0.82 6.28
N GLU A 327 -4.20 1.21 5.02
CA GLU A 327 -2.88 1.30 4.38
C GLU A 327 -2.22 2.68 4.61
N LEU A 328 -3.04 3.73 4.66
CA LEU A 328 -2.64 5.09 5.01
C LEU A 328 -3.29 5.54 6.30
N GLU A 329 -2.57 6.27 7.14
CA GLU A 329 -3.11 6.94 8.32
C GLU A 329 -3.77 8.27 7.96
N PHE A 330 -3.17 9.00 7.01
CA PHE A 330 -3.65 10.30 6.54
C PHE A 330 -3.64 10.35 5.02
N GLY A 331 -4.48 11.23 4.46
CA GLY A 331 -4.46 11.51 3.02
C GLY A 331 -4.83 12.96 2.72
N ILE A 332 -4.14 13.58 1.77
CA ILE A 332 -4.59 14.84 1.17
C ILE A 332 -5.62 14.50 0.10
N VAL A 333 -6.81 15.08 0.22
CA VAL A 333 -7.99 14.72 -0.59
C VAL A 333 -8.74 16.01 -0.97
N GLN A 334 -9.36 16.00 -2.14
CA GLN A 334 -10.32 17.05 -2.53
C GLN A 334 -11.58 16.98 -1.66
N SER A 335 -12.10 18.12 -1.22
CA SER A 335 -13.25 18.17 -0.31
C SER A 335 -14.53 17.65 -0.95
N ASP A 336 -14.72 17.76 -2.25
CA ASP A 336 -15.85 17.16 -2.98
C ASP A 336 -15.81 15.63 -2.96
N VAL A 337 -14.64 15.05 -3.23
CA VAL A 337 -14.44 13.59 -3.21
C VAL A 337 -14.58 13.03 -1.79
N ALA A 338 -14.05 13.74 -0.79
CA ALA A 338 -14.20 13.36 0.62
C ALA A 338 -15.66 13.42 1.08
N HIS A 339 -16.42 14.46 0.65
CA HIS A 339 -17.85 14.56 0.94
C HIS A 339 -18.63 13.39 0.33
N ALA A 340 -18.39 13.10 -0.96
CA ALA A 340 -19.03 11.97 -1.65
C ALA A 340 -18.73 10.64 -0.94
N ALA A 341 -17.49 10.41 -0.50
CA ALA A 341 -17.13 9.21 0.24
C ALA A 341 -17.84 9.11 1.59
N TYR A 342 -17.87 10.22 2.36
CA TYR A 342 -18.54 10.27 3.66
C TYR A 342 -20.05 10.05 3.55
N LYS A 343 -20.70 10.62 2.54
CA LYS A 343 -22.15 10.53 2.32
C LYS A 343 -22.58 9.27 1.57
N GLY A 344 -21.69 8.57 0.88
CA GLY A 344 -22.02 7.47 0.00
C GLY A 344 -22.70 7.94 -1.29
N GLU A 345 -22.11 8.95 -1.94
CA GLU A 345 -22.62 9.53 -3.18
C GLU A 345 -21.71 9.22 -4.37
N GLY A 346 -22.21 9.30 -5.58
CA GLY A 346 -21.44 9.12 -6.81
C GLY A 346 -20.69 7.79 -6.85
N ALA A 347 -19.37 7.82 -7.00
CA ALA A 347 -18.50 6.63 -7.02
C ALA A 347 -18.48 5.85 -5.70
N TYR A 348 -19.00 6.41 -4.61
CA TYR A 348 -19.04 5.82 -3.28
C TYR A 348 -20.45 5.32 -2.87
N ALA A 349 -21.44 5.32 -3.78
CA ALA A 349 -22.81 4.89 -3.47
C ALA A 349 -22.86 3.46 -2.89
N ASP A 350 -22.05 2.54 -3.43
CA ASP A 350 -21.99 1.15 -2.98
C ASP A 350 -20.95 0.90 -1.87
N LYS A 351 -20.11 1.89 -1.55
CA LYS A 351 -19.02 1.77 -0.58
C LYS A 351 -18.81 3.06 0.23
N PRO A 352 -19.82 3.53 0.98
CA PRO A 352 -19.70 4.72 1.81
C PRO A 352 -18.60 4.56 2.86
N PHE A 353 -18.08 5.70 3.33
CA PHE A 353 -17.06 5.73 4.37
C PHE A 353 -17.48 6.65 5.54
N PRO A 354 -18.44 6.21 6.38
CA PRO A 354 -18.97 7.02 7.49
C PRO A 354 -17.95 7.26 8.61
N GLU A 355 -16.90 6.45 8.71
CA GLU A 355 -15.80 6.63 9.67
C GLU A 355 -14.77 7.66 9.22
N LEU A 356 -14.92 8.26 8.03
CA LEU A 356 -14.03 9.30 7.53
C LEU A 356 -14.09 10.54 8.43
N ARG A 357 -12.92 11.11 8.76
CA ARG A 357 -12.77 12.29 9.60
C ARG A 357 -11.84 13.31 8.96
N SER A 358 -12.17 14.59 9.12
CA SER A 358 -11.33 15.71 8.72
C SER A 358 -10.30 16.03 9.80
N VAL A 359 -9.10 16.43 9.39
CA VAL A 359 -8.05 16.88 10.31
C VAL A 359 -7.80 18.38 10.16
N LEU A 360 -7.54 18.87 8.95
CA LEU A 360 -7.36 20.29 8.64
C LEU A 360 -7.58 20.56 7.14
N ALA A 361 -7.96 21.81 6.81
CA ALA A 361 -8.01 22.28 5.43
C ALA A 361 -6.67 22.90 5.03
N LEU A 362 -6.34 22.86 3.73
CA LEU A 362 -5.08 23.38 3.22
C LEU A 362 -5.31 24.61 2.33
N TYR A 363 -5.54 24.41 1.07
CA TYR A 363 -5.65 25.48 0.08
C TYR A 363 -6.77 25.20 -0.93
N PRO A 364 -7.26 26.26 -1.61
CA PRO A 364 -8.23 26.07 -2.67
C PRO A 364 -7.63 25.40 -3.90
N GLU A 365 -8.39 24.49 -4.49
CA GLU A 365 -8.09 23.83 -5.75
C GLU A 365 -9.11 24.26 -6.79
N LEU A 366 -8.62 24.78 -7.91
CA LEU A 366 -9.47 25.30 -8.96
C LEU A 366 -9.56 24.30 -10.12
N ILE A 367 -10.76 24.15 -10.65
CA ILE A 367 -11.00 23.37 -11.85
C ILE A 367 -10.40 24.14 -13.02
N THR A 368 -9.35 23.56 -13.60
CA THR A 368 -8.51 24.20 -14.62
C THR A 368 -8.60 23.41 -15.90
N ILE A 369 -9.29 23.93 -16.89
CA ILE A 369 -9.44 23.32 -18.21
C ILE A 369 -8.58 24.09 -19.18
N MET A 370 -7.72 23.39 -19.92
CA MET A 370 -6.82 23.97 -20.91
C MET A 370 -7.11 23.39 -22.28
N VAL A 371 -7.08 24.27 -23.31
CA VAL A 371 -7.23 23.93 -24.71
C VAL A 371 -6.12 24.61 -25.52
N ARG A 372 -5.78 24.10 -26.70
CA ARG A 372 -4.81 24.74 -27.58
C ARG A 372 -5.32 26.12 -28.03
N GLU A 373 -4.40 27.02 -28.26
CA GLU A 373 -4.70 28.29 -28.93
C GLU A 373 -5.42 28.07 -30.27
N GLY A 374 -6.43 28.87 -30.55
CA GLY A 374 -7.27 28.72 -31.74
C GLY A 374 -8.31 27.58 -31.65
N SER A 375 -8.43 26.91 -30.53
CA SER A 375 -9.52 25.94 -30.29
C SER A 375 -10.89 26.61 -30.38
N PRO A 376 -11.92 25.96 -30.94
CA PRO A 376 -13.29 26.46 -30.93
C PRO A 376 -14.00 26.32 -29.58
N ILE A 377 -13.29 25.80 -28.55
CA ILE A 377 -13.83 25.59 -27.20
C ILE A 377 -13.57 26.85 -26.38
N HIS A 378 -14.64 27.55 -26.00
CA HIS A 378 -14.58 28.79 -25.22
C HIS A 378 -15.21 28.67 -23.83
N GLY A 379 -16.10 27.69 -23.64
CA GLY A 379 -16.77 27.41 -22.37
C GLY A 379 -16.97 25.92 -22.13
N ILE A 380 -17.40 25.59 -20.93
CA ILE A 380 -17.56 24.17 -20.51
C ILE A 380 -18.57 23.43 -21.39
N ALA A 381 -19.61 24.11 -21.89
CA ALA A 381 -20.63 23.50 -22.75
C ALA A 381 -20.06 23.01 -24.11
N ASP A 382 -18.98 23.63 -24.60
CA ASP A 382 -18.34 23.27 -25.87
C ASP A 382 -17.53 21.96 -25.78
N LEU A 383 -17.38 21.40 -24.58
CA LEU A 383 -16.71 20.13 -24.33
C LEU A 383 -17.58 18.90 -24.62
N ALA A 384 -18.89 19.09 -24.86
CA ALA A 384 -19.79 17.99 -25.19
C ALA A 384 -19.26 17.18 -26.37
N GLY A 385 -19.11 15.86 -26.19
CA GLY A 385 -18.59 14.92 -27.20
C GLY A 385 -17.10 15.06 -27.53
N ARG A 386 -16.36 15.95 -26.86
CA ARG A 386 -14.92 16.17 -27.08
C ARG A 386 -14.06 15.14 -26.35
N ARG A 387 -12.81 15.01 -26.81
CA ARG A 387 -11.77 14.18 -26.18
C ARG A 387 -11.13 14.99 -25.04
N VAL A 388 -11.42 14.61 -23.79
CA VAL A 388 -10.97 15.35 -22.60
C VAL A 388 -10.11 14.45 -21.73
N ASN A 389 -8.89 14.91 -21.44
CA ASN A 389 -8.10 14.27 -20.40
C ASN A 389 -8.56 14.78 -19.03
N VAL A 390 -8.97 13.88 -18.15
CA VAL A 390 -9.47 14.18 -16.81
C VAL A 390 -8.55 13.67 -15.69
N GLY A 391 -7.30 13.37 -16.04
CA GLY A 391 -6.33 12.78 -15.12
C GLY A 391 -6.51 11.28 -14.97
N ARG A 392 -5.65 10.67 -14.17
CA ARG A 392 -5.64 9.21 -13.98
C ARG A 392 -6.88 8.71 -13.26
N LEU A 393 -7.27 7.48 -13.57
CA LEU A 393 -8.24 6.74 -12.75
C LEU A 393 -7.76 6.71 -11.29
N GLY A 394 -8.67 6.96 -10.35
CA GLY A 394 -8.33 7.08 -8.93
C GLY A 394 -7.89 8.50 -8.51
N SER A 395 -7.76 9.45 -9.43
CA SER A 395 -7.54 10.87 -9.10
C SER A 395 -8.82 11.59 -8.69
N GLY A 396 -8.68 12.67 -7.93
CA GLY A 396 -9.80 13.55 -7.61
C GLY A 396 -10.36 14.25 -8.84
N ALA A 397 -9.52 14.66 -9.78
CA ALA A 397 -9.94 15.32 -11.01
C ALA A 397 -10.92 14.47 -11.84
N PHE A 398 -10.65 13.15 -11.93
CA PHE A 398 -11.57 12.20 -12.57
C PHE A 398 -12.94 12.17 -11.87
N ALA A 399 -12.96 12.11 -10.54
CA ALA A 399 -14.20 12.09 -9.75
C ALA A 399 -14.98 13.42 -9.88
N THR A 400 -14.29 14.56 -9.79
CA THR A 400 -14.89 15.90 -9.95
C THR A 400 -15.50 16.07 -11.33
N TRP A 401 -14.81 15.61 -12.40
CA TRP A 401 -15.36 15.68 -13.76
C TRP A 401 -16.66 14.91 -13.91
N SER A 402 -16.75 13.72 -13.36
CA SER A 402 -17.98 12.91 -13.38
C SER A 402 -19.17 13.65 -12.70
N THR A 403 -18.88 14.37 -11.62
CA THR A 403 -19.89 15.20 -10.93
C THR A 403 -20.34 16.37 -11.82
N ILE A 404 -19.40 17.02 -12.52
CA ILE A 404 -19.70 18.13 -13.44
C ILE A 404 -20.51 17.65 -14.64
N GLU A 405 -20.13 16.55 -15.30
CA GLU A 405 -20.90 15.98 -16.42
C GLU A 405 -22.34 15.64 -16.02
N THR A 406 -22.51 15.13 -14.81
CA THR A 406 -23.84 14.83 -14.26
C THR A 406 -24.66 16.10 -14.07
N ALA A 407 -24.05 17.17 -13.54
CA ALA A 407 -24.71 18.46 -13.34
C ALA A 407 -25.07 19.15 -14.67
N LEU A 408 -24.25 18.97 -15.70
CA LEU A 408 -24.51 19.50 -17.05
C LEU A 408 -25.66 18.77 -17.75
N GLY A 409 -26.11 17.63 -17.20
CA GLY A 409 -27.25 16.86 -17.72
C GLY A 409 -27.00 16.24 -19.10
N TRP A 410 -25.74 16.03 -19.48
CA TRP A 410 -25.39 15.49 -20.80
C TRP A 410 -25.90 14.06 -21.01
N LYS A 411 -26.50 13.82 -22.17
CA LYS A 411 -26.88 12.48 -22.62
C LYS A 411 -25.63 11.68 -22.99
N ASN A 412 -25.75 10.37 -23.11
CA ASN A 412 -24.60 9.49 -23.40
C ASN A 412 -23.79 9.91 -24.65
N GLU A 413 -24.45 10.43 -25.67
CA GLU A 413 -23.85 10.90 -26.93
C GLU A 413 -23.11 12.25 -26.77
N GLU A 414 -23.48 13.02 -25.74
CA GLU A 414 -22.90 14.34 -25.40
C GLU A 414 -21.78 14.22 -24.38
N LYS A 415 -21.64 13.06 -23.72
CA LYS A 415 -20.55 12.83 -22.77
C LYS A 415 -19.18 12.92 -23.44
N THR A 416 -18.22 13.40 -22.71
CA THR A 416 -16.84 13.51 -23.20
C THR A 416 -16.22 12.13 -23.44
N GLN A 417 -15.31 12.06 -24.41
CA GLN A 417 -14.45 10.90 -24.61
C GLN A 417 -13.26 11.03 -23.66
N ILE A 418 -13.35 10.35 -22.52
CA ILE A 418 -12.39 10.47 -21.42
C ILE A 418 -11.08 9.77 -21.77
N THR A 419 -9.95 10.43 -21.49
CA THR A 419 -8.63 9.83 -21.40
C THR A 419 -8.07 10.00 -19.98
N ASP A 420 -7.18 9.08 -19.57
CA ASP A 420 -6.63 8.99 -18.21
C ASP A 420 -5.09 9.18 -18.19
N LEU A 421 -4.61 10.09 -19.00
CA LEU A 421 -3.18 10.37 -19.14
C LEU A 421 -2.65 11.12 -17.91
N GLY A 422 -1.44 10.78 -17.48
CA GLY A 422 -0.70 11.60 -16.53
C GLY A 422 -0.24 12.95 -17.12
N PRO A 423 0.18 13.92 -16.29
CA PRO A 423 0.36 15.33 -16.73
C PRO A 423 1.27 15.54 -17.93
N VAL A 424 2.39 14.81 -18.01
CA VAL A 424 3.33 14.93 -19.14
C VAL A 424 2.74 14.38 -20.44
N ALA A 425 2.12 13.20 -20.37
CA ALA A 425 1.48 12.59 -21.53
C ALA A 425 0.28 13.41 -21.99
N ALA A 426 -0.52 13.95 -21.07
CA ALA A 426 -1.63 14.86 -21.37
C ALA A 426 -1.16 16.13 -22.06
N SER A 427 -0.06 16.74 -21.62
CA SER A 427 0.55 17.90 -22.30
C SER A 427 0.93 17.58 -23.73
N ASN A 428 1.63 16.47 -23.96
CA ASN A 428 2.03 16.03 -25.29
C ASN A 428 0.83 15.74 -26.19
N ALA A 429 -0.18 15.03 -25.66
CA ALA A 429 -1.40 14.69 -26.39
C ALA A 429 -2.23 15.95 -26.77
N LEU A 430 -2.30 16.95 -25.86
CA LEU A 430 -2.94 18.22 -26.13
C LEU A 430 -2.22 18.95 -27.26
N CYS A 431 -0.90 19.03 -27.22
CA CYS A 431 -0.08 19.68 -28.24
C CYS A 431 -0.18 18.97 -29.60
N ALA A 432 -0.21 17.63 -29.61
CA ALA A 432 -0.37 16.83 -30.83
C ALA A 432 -1.81 16.86 -31.40
N GLY A 433 -2.79 17.35 -30.63
CA GLY A 433 -4.20 17.32 -31.01
C GLY A 433 -4.86 15.95 -30.89
N GLU A 434 -4.26 15.08 -30.13
CA GLU A 434 -4.83 13.77 -29.78
C GLU A 434 -5.98 13.89 -28.78
N ILE A 435 -5.94 14.92 -27.92
CA ILE A 435 -7.02 15.37 -27.05
C ILE A 435 -7.40 16.82 -27.36
N ASP A 436 -8.65 17.17 -27.10
CA ASP A 436 -9.19 18.50 -27.36
C ASP A 436 -9.05 19.44 -26.16
N ALA A 437 -9.10 18.86 -24.93
CA ALA A 437 -8.92 19.58 -23.68
C ALA A 437 -8.19 18.72 -22.64
N SER A 438 -7.52 19.40 -21.68
CA SER A 438 -6.91 18.81 -20.49
C SER A 438 -7.47 19.47 -19.25
N LEU A 439 -8.02 18.66 -18.32
CA LEU A 439 -8.57 19.11 -17.05
C LEU A 439 -7.62 18.76 -15.92
N LEU A 440 -7.41 19.72 -15.04
CA LEU A 440 -6.74 19.56 -13.74
C LEU A 440 -7.62 20.15 -12.64
N VAL A 441 -7.59 19.58 -11.45
CA VAL A 441 -8.10 20.19 -10.22
C VAL A 441 -6.90 20.42 -9.33
N VAL A 442 -6.49 21.68 -9.17
CA VAL A 442 -5.15 21.99 -8.64
C VAL A 442 -5.10 23.36 -7.97
N GLY A 443 -4.24 23.49 -6.94
CA GLY A 443 -3.88 24.78 -6.36
C GLY A 443 -3.01 25.62 -7.29
N HIS A 444 -3.26 26.94 -7.30
CA HIS A 444 -2.48 27.91 -8.08
C HIS A 444 -1.56 28.75 -7.19
N PRO A 445 -0.34 29.11 -7.71
CA PRO A 445 0.25 28.72 -8.99
C PRO A 445 0.69 27.27 -9.05
N SER A 446 0.60 26.63 -10.23
CA SER A 446 0.98 25.24 -10.48
C SER A 446 2.01 25.13 -11.60
N ASP A 447 3.10 24.42 -11.35
CA ASP A 447 4.13 24.17 -12.36
C ASP A 447 3.63 23.24 -13.48
N THR A 448 2.72 22.31 -13.15
CA THR A 448 2.06 21.47 -14.15
C THR A 448 1.26 22.31 -15.15
N VAL A 449 0.46 23.26 -14.65
CA VAL A 449 -0.30 24.19 -15.50
C VAL A 449 0.64 25.04 -16.35
N ARG A 450 1.69 25.60 -15.74
CA ARG A 450 2.69 26.41 -16.45
C ARG A 450 3.37 25.62 -17.57
N THR A 451 3.75 24.38 -17.29
CA THR A 451 4.38 23.50 -18.27
C THR A 451 3.45 23.21 -19.44
N GLN A 452 2.18 22.92 -19.19
CA GLN A 452 1.20 22.66 -20.26
C GLN A 452 0.93 23.90 -21.11
N LEU A 453 0.76 25.07 -20.47
CA LEU A 453 0.55 26.35 -21.19
C LEU A 453 1.75 26.72 -22.08
N SER A 454 2.98 26.46 -21.61
CA SER A 454 4.19 26.81 -22.37
C SER A 454 4.53 25.81 -23.47
N ALA A 455 4.07 24.55 -23.37
CA ALA A 455 4.42 23.50 -24.31
C ALA A 455 3.86 23.74 -25.73
N CYS A 456 2.67 24.33 -25.86
CA CYS A 456 1.99 24.51 -27.15
C CYS A 456 1.01 25.68 -27.19
N ALA A 457 1.30 26.82 -26.60
CA ALA A 457 0.42 27.99 -26.58
C ALA A 457 -1.05 27.59 -26.29
N ALA A 458 -1.37 27.34 -25.02
CA ALA A 458 -2.69 26.94 -24.60
C ALA A 458 -3.42 28.09 -23.87
N ASN A 459 -4.75 28.00 -23.79
CA ASN A 459 -5.60 28.95 -23.09
C ASN A 459 -6.47 28.23 -22.07
N PHE A 460 -6.94 28.95 -21.04
CA PHE A 460 -7.94 28.45 -20.11
C PHE A 460 -9.34 28.54 -20.69
N VAL A 461 -10.18 27.58 -20.30
CA VAL A 461 -11.62 27.57 -20.62
C VAL A 461 -12.40 27.93 -19.37
N ALA A 462 -13.38 28.83 -19.50
CA ALA A 462 -14.25 29.23 -18.40
C ALA A 462 -15.16 28.06 -17.97
N VAL A 463 -15.21 27.84 -16.64
CA VAL A 463 -16.14 26.89 -15.99
C VAL A 463 -17.23 27.71 -15.30
N SER A 464 -18.24 28.06 -16.06
CA SER A 464 -19.35 28.93 -15.62
C SER A 464 -20.61 28.65 -16.43
N GLY A 465 -21.75 29.04 -15.93
CA GLY A 465 -23.06 28.87 -16.56
C GLY A 465 -24.15 28.53 -15.55
N PRO A 466 -25.43 28.52 -15.95
CA PRO A 466 -26.54 28.27 -15.04
C PRO A 466 -26.46 26.90 -14.34
N GLU A 467 -26.04 25.86 -15.05
CA GLU A 467 -25.90 24.51 -14.54
C GLU A 467 -24.77 24.44 -13.49
N ILE A 468 -23.65 25.13 -13.74
CA ILE A 468 -22.53 25.24 -12.80
C ILE A 468 -22.94 26.06 -11.57
N ASP A 469 -23.71 27.16 -11.75
CA ASP A 469 -24.24 27.94 -10.65
C ASP A 469 -25.19 27.15 -9.76
N ALA A 470 -26.05 26.31 -10.37
CA ALA A 470 -26.92 25.39 -9.65
C ALA A 470 -26.11 24.32 -8.87
N LEU A 471 -25.07 23.77 -9.49
CA LEU A 471 -24.15 22.82 -8.83
C LEU A 471 -23.49 23.44 -7.61
N VAL A 472 -22.89 24.62 -7.74
CA VAL A 472 -22.24 25.33 -6.61
C VAL A 472 -23.26 25.66 -5.50
N SER A 473 -24.49 26.03 -5.85
CA SER A 473 -25.51 26.34 -4.86
C SER A 473 -25.99 25.13 -4.06
N SER A 474 -25.92 23.94 -4.65
CA SER A 474 -26.31 22.66 -4.00
C SER A 474 -25.16 21.97 -3.27
N ALA A 475 -23.92 22.33 -3.55
CA ALA A 475 -22.72 21.65 -3.06
C ALA A 475 -21.90 22.54 -2.12
N PRO A 476 -21.98 22.35 -0.78
CA PRO A 476 -21.34 23.24 0.21
C PRO A 476 -19.80 23.18 0.15
N TYR A 477 -19.24 22.21 -0.53
CA TYR A 477 -17.80 22.03 -0.73
C TYR A 477 -17.29 22.69 -2.01
N LEU A 478 -18.17 23.22 -2.88
CA LEU A 478 -17.81 23.97 -4.08
C LEU A 478 -18.02 25.47 -3.88
N ARG A 479 -17.20 26.28 -4.55
CA ARG A 479 -17.31 27.73 -4.55
C ARG A 479 -16.93 28.31 -5.90
N LYS A 480 -17.53 29.45 -6.26
CA LYS A 480 -17.09 30.26 -7.41
C LYS A 480 -15.69 30.80 -7.16
N ALA A 481 -14.86 30.78 -8.18
CA ALA A 481 -13.47 31.21 -8.12
C ALA A 481 -13.03 31.80 -9.47
N SER A 482 -11.80 32.27 -9.53
CA SER A 482 -11.17 32.74 -10.76
C SER A 482 -9.70 32.33 -10.77
N ILE A 483 -9.21 31.88 -11.91
CA ILE A 483 -7.79 31.61 -12.12
C ILE A 483 -7.15 32.95 -12.53
N PRO A 484 -6.22 33.50 -11.70
CA PRO A 484 -5.59 34.78 -12.06
C PRO A 484 -4.68 34.61 -13.29
N GLY A 485 -5.02 35.27 -14.39
CA GLY A 485 -4.26 35.18 -15.64
C GLY A 485 -2.82 35.66 -15.48
N ALA A 486 -2.59 36.66 -14.64
CA ALA A 486 -1.25 37.19 -14.35
C ALA A 486 -0.24 36.13 -13.85
N LEU A 487 -0.68 35.07 -13.18
CA LEU A 487 0.18 33.96 -12.72
C LEU A 487 0.83 33.19 -13.88
N TYR A 488 0.25 33.29 -15.07
CA TYR A 488 0.60 32.52 -16.25
C TYR A 488 0.89 33.37 -17.50
N GLY A 489 1.00 34.70 -17.33
CA GLY A 489 1.26 35.63 -18.43
C GLY A 489 0.04 35.89 -19.34
N LEU A 490 -1.16 35.57 -18.87
CA LEU A 490 -2.40 35.82 -19.59
C LEU A 490 -2.98 37.19 -19.18
N THR A 491 -3.72 37.84 -20.10
CA THR A 491 -4.23 39.21 -19.89
C THR A 491 -5.49 39.27 -19.06
N ALA A 492 -6.25 38.20 -18.96
CA ALA A 492 -7.52 38.14 -18.25
C ALA A 492 -7.59 36.97 -17.30
N ASP A 493 -8.32 37.18 -16.21
CA ASP A 493 -8.67 36.13 -15.27
C ASP A 493 -9.75 35.24 -15.86
N THR A 494 -9.70 33.92 -15.57
CA THR A 494 -10.67 32.97 -16.09
C THR A 494 -11.62 32.50 -14.99
N PRO A 495 -12.95 32.77 -15.15
CA PRO A 495 -13.93 32.26 -14.19
C PRO A 495 -13.93 30.73 -14.11
N THR A 496 -14.00 30.22 -12.88
CA THR A 496 -14.05 28.79 -12.61
C THR A 496 -14.77 28.51 -11.29
N ILE A 497 -14.82 27.24 -10.92
CA ILE A 497 -15.22 26.82 -9.58
C ILE A 497 -14.07 26.08 -8.91
N GLY A 498 -14.12 25.98 -7.60
CA GLY A 498 -13.06 25.32 -6.83
C GLY A 498 -13.60 24.53 -5.64
N THR A 499 -12.79 23.60 -5.21
CA THR A 499 -12.90 22.81 -3.99
C THR A 499 -11.72 23.15 -3.06
N ASN A 500 -11.54 22.45 -1.95
CA ASN A 500 -10.37 22.59 -1.09
C ASN A 500 -9.59 21.29 -1.02
N ALA A 501 -8.27 21.38 -0.94
CA ALA A 501 -7.45 20.29 -0.45
C ALA A 501 -7.62 20.18 1.08
N VAL A 502 -7.90 18.98 1.58
CA VAL A 502 -8.10 18.72 3.01
C VAL A 502 -7.29 17.48 3.43
N VAL A 503 -6.81 17.47 4.67
CA VAL A 503 -6.20 16.29 5.26
C VAL A 503 -7.30 15.49 5.94
N MET A 504 -7.42 14.23 5.53
CA MET A 504 -8.41 13.28 6.00
C MET A 504 -7.74 12.11 6.72
N THR A 505 -8.49 11.47 7.61
CA THR A 505 -8.10 10.26 8.35
C THR A 505 -9.34 9.42 8.68
N SER A 506 -9.15 8.25 9.29
CA SER A 506 -10.23 7.43 9.85
C SER A 506 -10.53 7.82 11.31
N GLU A 507 -11.78 7.63 11.76
CA GLU A 507 -12.16 7.78 13.18
C GLU A 507 -11.34 6.90 14.12
N SER A 508 -10.90 5.74 13.64
CA SER A 508 -10.11 4.77 14.40
C SER A 508 -8.62 5.11 14.49
N GLU A 509 -8.17 6.18 13.82
CA GLU A 509 -6.76 6.55 13.83
C GLU A 509 -6.29 6.95 15.24
N ASN A 510 -5.01 6.71 15.51
CA ASN A 510 -4.40 7.00 16.80
C ASN A 510 -4.54 8.49 17.16
N ALA A 511 -5.29 8.78 18.22
CA ALA A 511 -5.56 10.15 18.68
C ALA A 511 -4.28 10.97 18.91
N LYS A 512 -3.19 10.32 19.38
CA LYS A 512 -1.90 10.99 19.58
C LYS A 512 -1.25 11.38 18.24
N ALA A 513 -1.38 10.55 17.23
CA ALA A 513 -0.86 10.84 15.89
C ALA A 513 -1.63 12.01 15.25
N VAL A 514 -2.97 11.98 15.35
CA VAL A 514 -3.83 13.06 14.83
C VAL A 514 -3.55 14.39 15.54
N ALA A 515 -3.46 14.38 16.88
CA ALA A 515 -3.16 15.58 17.66
C ALA A 515 -1.78 16.15 17.31
N ALA A 516 -0.75 15.31 17.23
CA ALA A 516 0.61 15.73 16.84
C ALA A 516 0.63 16.35 15.45
N PHE A 517 -0.10 15.75 14.49
CA PHE A 517 -0.18 16.22 13.11
C PHE A 517 -0.87 17.59 13.03
N ALA A 518 -2.04 17.75 13.64
CA ALA A 518 -2.80 18.99 13.66
C ALA A 518 -2.03 20.11 14.38
N GLN A 519 -1.54 19.84 15.60
CA GLN A 519 -0.84 20.83 16.42
C GLN A 519 0.45 21.32 15.77
N ALA A 520 1.29 20.43 15.26
CA ALA A 520 2.55 20.81 14.61
C ALA A 520 2.29 21.65 13.36
N THR A 521 1.31 21.27 12.54
CA THR A 521 1.00 21.96 11.28
C THR A 521 0.44 23.37 11.54
N ILE A 522 -0.46 23.53 12.52
CA ILE A 522 -1.02 24.84 12.89
C ILE A 522 0.06 25.74 13.51
N ALA A 523 0.84 25.22 14.45
CA ALA A 523 1.87 26.01 15.14
C ALA A 523 2.97 26.52 14.19
N GLN A 524 3.22 25.82 13.09
CA GLN A 524 4.27 26.11 12.13
C GLN A 524 3.73 26.71 10.80
N ILE A 525 2.52 27.26 10.78
CA ILE A 525 1.89 27.78 9.56
C ILE A 525 2.77 28.78 8.81
N SER A 526 3.48 29.65 9.53
CA SER A 526 4.39 30.62 8.92
C SER A 526 5.52 29.97 8.12
N ASN A 527 6.03 28.83 8.60
CA ASN A 527 7.02 28.03 7.88
C ASN A 527 6.36 27.29 6.71
N LEU A 528 5.18 26.71 6.93
CA LEU A 528 4.43 25.99 5.90
C LEU A 528 4.14 26.88 4.67
N ARG A 529 3.77 28.14 4.88
CA ARG A 529 3.54 29.12 3.81
C ARG A 529 4.76 29.32 2.88
N THR A 530 5.97 29.16 3.38
CA THR A 530 7.20 29.35 2.60
C THR A 530 7.57 28.14 1.75
N LYS A 531 6.95 27.00 2.01
CA LYS A 531 7.34 25.73 1.38
C LYS A 531 6.75 25.52 -0.01
N HIS A 532 5.58 26.08 -0.27
CA HIS A 532 4.94 25.99 -1.59
C HIS A 532 4.07 27.22 -1.86
N PRO A 533 4.11 27.80 -3.08
CA PRO A 533 3.34 29.00 -3.43
C PRO A 533 1.83 28.86 -3.21
N ALA A 534 1.25 27.68 -3.41
CA ALA A 534 -0.18 27.44 -3.16
C ALA A 534 -0.58 27.65 -1.68
N LEU A 535 0.38 27.61 -0.76
CA LEU A 535 0.16 27.82 0.69
C LEU A 535 0.42 29.26 1.13
N ALA A 536 0.91 30.13 0.24
CA ALA A 536 1.41 31.45 0.62
C ALA A 536 0.40 32.31 1.39
N ASN A 537 -0.88 32.17 1.08
CA ASN A 537 -1.97 32.93 1.69
C ASN A 537 -2.78 32.13 2.72
N LEU A 538 -2.39 30.88 3.04
CA LEU A 538 -3.12 30.04 3.99
C LEU A 538 -3.16 30.71 5.38
N THR A 539 -4.34 30.81 5.97
CA THR A 539 -4.53 31.33 7.34
C THR A 539 -4.92 30.22 8.30
N VAL A 540 -4.76 30.45 9.60
CA VAL A 540 -5.20 29.49 10.62
C VAL A 540 -6.71 29.32 10.55
N GLU A 541 -7.44 30.40 10.33
CA GLU A 541 -8.90 30.41 10.21
C GLU A 541 -9.38 29.59 9.01
N GLU A 542 -8.70 29.68 7.87
CA GLU A 542 -9.00 28.84 6.70
C GLU A 542 -8.67 27.35 6.97
N MET A 543 -7.59 27.10 7.69
CA MET A 543 -7.16 25.76 8.03
C MET A 543 -8.11 25.04 9.00
N THR A 544 -8.72 25.78 9.93
CA THR A 544 -9.50 25.21 11.05
C THR A 544 -11.00 25.58 11.02
N GLY A 545 -11.40 26.65 10.31
CA GLY A 545 -12.76 27.21 10.31
C GLY A 545 -13.58 26.92 9.06
N GLY A 546 -13.04 26.19 8.08
CA GLY A 546 -13.72 25.89 6.82
C GLY A 546 -14.89 24.91 6.96
N SER A 547 -15.71 24.84 5.90
CA SER A 547 -16.71 23.77 5.78
C SER A 547 -15.99 22.45 5.49
N PHE A 548 -15.84 21.61 6.51
CA PHE A 548 -15.21 20.30 6.37
C PHE A 548 -16.15 19.31 5.67
N PRO A 549 -15.62 18.44 4.79
CA PRO A 549 -16.43 17.47 4.03
C PRO A 549 -16.96 16.31 4.89
N ALA A 550 -16.33 16.05 6.03
CA ALA A 550 -16.72 15.07 7.05
C ALA A 550 -16.47 15.69 8.45
N PRO A 551 -17.06 15.15 9.53
CA PRO A 551 -16.79 15.62 10.89
C PRO A 551 -15.29 15.66 11.22
N LEU A 552 -14.89 16.59 12.07
CA LEU A 552 -13.53 16.61 12.60
C LEU A 552 -13.22 15.32 13.40
N HIS A 553 -11.97 14.86 13.32
CA HIS A 553 -11.51 13.82 14.22
C HIS A 553 -11.51 14.36 15.68
N PRO A 554 -11.97 13.57 16.68
CA PRO A 554 -12.06 14.07 18.07
C PRO A 554 -10.76 14.69 18.59
N ALA A 555 -9.61 14.09 18.27
CA ALA A 555 -8.31 14.62 18.67
C ALA A 555 -7.93 15.92 17.95
N ALA A 556 -8.35 16.12 16.70
CA ALA A 556 -8.16 17.39 16.00
C ALA A 556 -9.06 18.48 16.58
N SER A 557 -10.33 18.16 16.89
CA SER A 557 -11.27 19.05 17.56
C SER A 557 -10.72 19.54 18.91
N GLN A 558 -10.18 18.61 19.72
CA GLN A 558 -9.58 18.95 21.01
C GLN A 558 -8.38 19.91 20.85
N VAL A 559 -7.51 19.68 19.85
CA VAL A 559 -6.40 20.59 19.56
C VAL A 559 -6.92 21.98 19.21
N TYR A 560 -8.01 22.07 18.44
CA TYR A 560 -8.61 23.35 18.06
C TYR A 560 -9.22 24.08 19.25
N GLU A 561 -9.88 23.35 20.16
CA GLU A 561 -10.41 23.91 21.43
C GLU A 561 -9.28 24.42 22.32
N ASP A 562 -8.22 23.62 22.51
CA ASP A 562 -7.04 23.99 23.31
C ASP A 562 -6.32 25.23 22.78
N LEU A 563 -6.37 25.48 21.47
CA LEU A 563 -5.81 26.66 20.81
C LEU A 563 -6.82 27.82 20.73
N GLY A 564 -8.06 27.67 21.20
CA GLY A 564 -9.12 28.69 21.14
C GLY A 564 -9.66 28.97 19.73
N LEU A 565 -9.53 28.01 18.82
CA LEU A 565 -9.93 28.11 17.40
C LEU A 565 -11.35 27.60 17.14
N LEU A 566 -11.88 26.73 18.01
CA LEU A 566 -13.30 26.37 18.07
C LEU A 566 -13.95 27.08 19.26
N LYS A 567 -15.14 27.66 19.03
CA LYS A 567 -15.96 28.29 20.06
C LYS A 567 -16.99 27.32 20.61
#